data_130b18ad9ec9a3117ff61e3b9017b9a9
#
_entry.id   130b18ad9ec9a3117ff61e3b9017b9a9
#
_cell.length_a   1.000
_cell.length_b   1.000
_cell.length_c   1.000
_cell.angle_alpha   90.00
_cell.angle_beta   90.00
_cell.angle_gamma   90.00
#
_symmetry.space_group_name_H-M   'P 1'
#
loop_
_entity.id
_entity.type
_entity.pdbx_description
1 polymer ?
#
loop_
_entity_poly.entity_id
_entity_poly.type
_entity_poly.pdbx_seq_one_letter_code
_entity_poly.pdbx_strand_id
1 'polypeptide(L)'
;MANETTPTWNYSVSYQDPLRTLNTHHASGETVITDAPTDNHGLGQAFSPTDLLSTSLAACVLTILGIHTQDKPYRLLRMEAKVAKTMAASPRKVAAIDIQFEIEVSGEASERDLAVLERAGRACPVAKSLHPDIEQRLTFVFQRA
;
A
#
# COMPACT_ATOMS: atom_id res chain seq x y z
N MET A 1 -0.07 -18.67 -31.28
CA MET A 1 1.24 -18.25 -30.70
C MET A 1 1.01 -16.93 -29.96
N ALA A 2 1.34 -16.90 -28.69
CA ALA A 2 1.32 -15.64 -27.95
C ALA A 2 2.33 -14.69 -28.61
N ASN A 3 1.90 -13.47 -28.99
CA ASN A 3 2.81 -12.41 -29.36
C ASN A 3 3.62 -12.09 -28.10
N GLU A 4 4.87 -12.51 -28.05
CA GLU A 4 5.82 -12.04 -27.05
C GLU A 4 6.10 -10.58 -27.35
N THR A 5 5.29 -9.69 -26.76
CA THR A 5 5.59 -8.27 -26.80
C THR A 5 6.82 -8.03 -25.94
N THR A 6 7.84 -7.41 -26.51
CA THR A 6 9.02 -6.96 -25.73
C THR A 6 8.54 -6.07 -24.58
N PRO A 7 8.92 -6.37 -23.34
CA PRO A 7 8.48 -5.53 -22.22
C PRO A 7 9.01 -4.10 -22.33
N THR A 8 8.18 -3.14 -21.93
CA THR A 8 8.60 -1.76 -21.75
C THR A 8 9.15 -1.59 -20.34
N TRP A 9 10.39 -1.16 -20.23
CA TRP A 9 11.05 -0.95 -18.96
C TRP A 9 10.71 0.44 -18.39
N ASN A 10 9.79 0.48 -17.43
CA ASN A 10 9.27 1.73 -16.86
C ASN A 10 9.99 2.16 -15.58
N TYR A 11 10.73 1.26 -14.98
CA TYR A 11 11.40 1.46 -13.71
C TYR A 11 12.81 0.87 -13.76
N SER A 12 13.70 1.41 -12.95
CA SER A 12 15.03 0.84 -12.75
C SER A 12 15.37 0.78 -11.28
N VAL A 13 16.18 -0.19 -10.91
CA VAL A 13 16.65 -0.37 -9.53
C VAL A 13 18.15 -0.58 -9.58
N SER A 14 18.89 0.24 -8.84
CA SER A 14 20.33 0.09 -8.68
C SER A 14 20.69 -0.24 -7.23
N TYR A 15 21.64 -1.16 -7.06
CA TYR A 15 22.16 -1.50 -5.75
C TYR A 15 23.22 -0.52 -5.31
N GLN A 16 23.18 -0.12 -4.06
CA GLN A 16 24.18 0.71 -3.41
C GLN A 16 24.64 0.03 -2.12
N ASP A 17 25.93 -0.22 -2.01
CA ASP A 17 26.50 -0.81 -0.80
C ASP A 17 26.45 0.19 0.37
N PRO A 18 26.13 -0.22 1.60
CA PRO A 18 25.73 -1.56 2.02
C PRO A 18 24.19 -1.74 2.02
N LEU A 19 23.70 -2.72 1.28
CA LEU A 19 22.32 -3.21 1.36
C LEU A 19 21.24 -2.14 1.14
N ARG A 20 21.54 -1.18 0.26
CA ARG A 20 20.63 -0.10 -0.14
C ARG A 20 20.30 -0.24 -1.63
N THR A 21 19.09 0.17 -2.01
CA THR A 21 18.73 0.31 -3.43
C THR A 21 18.19 1.71 -3.71
N LEU A 22 18.42 2.15 -4.94
CA LEU A 22 17.77 3.34 -5.49
C LEU A 22 16.80 2.89 -6.59
N ASN A 23 15.54 3.20 -6.42
CA ASN A 23 14.46 2.86 -7.34
C ASN A 23 14.02 4.12 -8.07
N THR A 24 13.97 4.08 -9.39
CA THR A 24 13.63 5.24 -10.23
C THR A 24 12.38 4.96 -11.06
N HIS A 25 11.43 5.87 -11.02
CA HIS A 25 10.26 5.91 -11.89
C HIS A 25 10.60 6.74 -13.13
N HIS A 26 10.75 6.11 -14.31
CA HIS A 26 11.29 6.77 -15.50
C HIS A 26 10.44 7.94 -15.98
N ALA A 27 9.10 7.79 -15.97
CA ALA A 27 8.21 8.81 -16.50
C ALA A 27 8.26 10.12 -15.70
N SER A 28 8.41 10.08 -14.38
CA SER A 28 8.43 11.26 -13.51
C SER A 28 9.84 11.69 -13.05
N GLY A 29 10.79 10.76 -13.08
CA GLY A 29 12.11 10.95 -12.46
C GLY A 29 12.11 10.80 -10.94
N GLU A 30 10.96 10.53 -10.30
CA GLU A 30 10.88 10.30 -8.86
C GLU A 30 11.65 9.06 -8.43
N THR A 31 12.25 9.14 -7.25
CA THR A 31 13.09 8.06 -6.71
C THR A 31 12.65 7.67 -5.30
N VAL A 32 12.85 6.39 -4.98
CA VAL A 32 12.65 5.84 -3.63
C VAL A 32 13.89 5.02 -3.26
N ILE A 33 14.43 5.27 -2.08
CA ILE A 33 15.51 4.49 -1.50
C ILE A 33 14.93 3.35 -0.66
N THR A 34 15.54 2.16 -0.73
CA THR A 34 15.28 1.10 0.25
C THR A 34 16.54 0.75 1.01
N ASP A 35 16.37 0.38 2.29
CA ASP A 35 17.42 -0.17 3.13
C ASP A 35 17.01 -1.52 3.67
N ALA A 36 17.93 -2.47 3.76
CA ALA A 36 17.69 -3.63 4.59
C ALA A 36 17.49 -3.18 6.04
N PRO A 37 16.57 -3.80 6.79
CA PRO A 37 16.33 -3.40 8.18
C PRO A 37 17.49 -3.79 9.09
N THR A 38 17.56 -3.15 10.25
CA THR A 38 18.65 -3.38 11.23
C THR A 38 18.70 -4.82 11.74
N ASP A 39 17.56 -5.49 11.83
CA ASP A 39 17.46 -6.91 12.19
C ASP A 39 17.85 -7.87 11.06
N ASN A 40 18.17 -7.34 9.88
CA ASN A 40 18.63 -8.08 8.70
C ASN A 40 19.88 -7.42 8.08
N HIS A 41 20.84 -7.05 8.90
CA HIS A 41 22.17 -6.53 8.55
C HIS A 41 22.20 -5.15 7.90
N GLY A 42 21.08 -4.46 7.77
CA GLY A 42 20.96 -3.18 7.09
C GLY A 42 21.09 -1.96 7.98
N LEU A 43 21.13 -0.78 7.34
CA LEU A 43 21.19 0.51 8.02
C LEU A 43 19.83 0.94 8.60
N GLY A 44 18.74 0.48 8.01
CA GLY A 44 17.38 0.80 8.49
C GLY A 44 17.02 2.28 8.44
N GLN A 45 17.64 3.05 7.54
CA GLN A 45 17.42 4.51 7.44
C GLN A 45 16.30 4.88 6.44
N ALA A 46 15.74 3.90 5.77
CA ALA A 46 14.65 4.04 4.83
C ALA A 46 13.73 2.82 4.91
N PHE A 47 12.64 2.85 4.16
CA PHE A 47 11.77 1.66 4.03
C PHE A 47 12.57 0.46 3.55
N SER A 48 12.35 -0.71 4.13
CA SER A 48 12.78 -1.95 3.51
C SER A 48 11.87 -2.32 2.33
N PRO A 49 12.28 -3.23 1.44
CA PRO A 49 11.38 -3.71 0.37
C PRO A 49 10.06 -4.28 0.90
N THR A 50 10.07 -5.01 2.00
CA THR A 50 8.84 -5.53 2.61
C THR A 50 8.03 -4.45 3.34
N ASP A 51 8.65 -3.38 3.80
CA ASP A 51 7.92 -2.20 4.28
C ASP A 51 7.14 -1.55 3.12
N LEU A 52 7.76 -1.38 1.95
CA LEU A 52 7.09 -0.86 0.76
C LEU A 52 5.94 -1.76 0.30
N LEU A 53 6.13 -3.08 0.35
CA LEU A 53 5.05 -4.02 0.05
C LEU A 53 3.85 -3.78 0.98
N SER A 54 4.11 -3.58 2.26
CA SER A 54 3.06 -3.40 3.27
C SER A 54 2.38 -2.04 3.15
N THR A 55 3.12 -0.97 2.97
CA THR A 55 2.56 0.38 2.80
C THR A 55 1.88 0.56 1.47
N SER A 56 2.27 -0.18 0.42
CA SER A 56 1.59 -0.16 -0.87
C SER A 56 0.13 -0.59 -0.76
N LEU A 57 -0.18 -1.52 0.14
CA LEU A 57 -1.56 -1.93 0.41
C LEU A 57 -2.38 -0.75 0.95
N ALA A 58 -1.88 -0.04 1.94
CA ALA A 58 -2.56 1.13 2.50
C ALA A 58 -2.74 2.24 1.46
N ALA A 59 -1.69 2.55 0.71
CA ALA A 59 -1.74 3.56 -0.35
C ALA A 59 -2.79 3.21 -1.42
N CYS A 60 -2.86 1.93 -1.80
CA CYS A 60 -3.84 1.45 -2.78
C CYS A 60 -5.27 1.57 -2.26
N VAL A 61 -5.52 1.18 -1.02
CA VAL A 61 -6.85 1.32 -0.38
C VAL A 61 -7.30 2.78 -0.38
N LEU A 62 -6.45 3.70 0.12
CA LEU A 62 -6.79 5.13 0.16
C LEU A 62 -7.07 5.69 -1.24
N THR A 63 -6.31 5.28 -2.24
CA THR A 63 -6.52 5.68 -3.63
C THR A 63 -7.88 5.20 -4.16
N ILE A 64 -8.24 3.94 -3.89
CA ILE A 64 -9.54 3.39 -4.27
C ILE A 64 -10.69 4.16 -3.62
N LEU A 65 -10.57 4.51 -2.33
CA LEU A 65 -11.59 5.32 -1.65
C LEU A 65 -11.73 6.69 -2.32
N GLY A 66 -10.62 7.32 -2.66
CA GLY A 66 -10.63 8.60 -3.39
C GLY A 66 -11.33 8.50 -4.75
N ILE A 67 -11.05 7.46 -5.52
CA ILE A 67 -11.69 7.21 -6.82
C ILE A 67 -13.20 7.03 -6.65
N HIS A 68 -13.64 6.21 -5.70
CA HIS A 68 -15.04 5.92 -5.47
C HIS A 68 -15.87 7.13 -5.02
N THR A 69 -15.23 8.17 -4.51
CA THR A 69 -15.94 9.35 -3.99
C THR A 69 -15.97 10.53 -4.94
N GLN A 70 -15.32 10.44 -6.11
CA GLN A 70 -15.25 11.55 -7.07
C GLN A 70 -16.62 12.08 -7.50
N ASP A 71 -17.60 11.20 -7.70
CA ASP A 71 -18.95 11.54 -8.18
C ASP A 71 -20.01 11.43 -7.07
N LYS A 72 -19.61 11.45 -5.80
CA LYS A 72 -20.54 11.30 -4.68
C LYS A 72 -20.93 12.66 -4.09
N PRO A 73 -22.13 12.76 -3.47
CA PRO A 73 -22.57 13.98 -2.82
C PRO A 73 -21.88 14.25 -1.47
N TYR A 74 -21.01 13.37 -1.03
CA TYR A 74 -20.19 13.50 0.17
C TYR A 74 -18.69 13.52 -0.20
N ARG A 75 -17.86 13.97 0.73
CA ARG A 75 -16.42 14.08 0.53
C ARG A 75 -15.64 13.39 1.64
N LEU A 76 -14.49 12.87 1.28
CA LEU A 76 -13.48 12.42 2.24
C LEU A 76 -12.56 13.62 2.50
N LEU A 77 -12.60 14.15 3.72
CA LEU A 77 -11.89 15.39 4.09
C LEU A 77 -10.45 15.09 4.50
N ARG A 78 -10.25 13.99 5.19
CA ARG A 78 -8.95 13.52 5.66
C ARG A 78 -8.93 12.00 5.63
N MET A 79 -7.86 11.44 5.12
CA MET A 79 -7.61 10.00 5.13
C MET A 79 -6.18 9.73 5.55
N GLU A 80 -6.02 8.94 6.59
CA GLU A 80 -4.72 8.49 7.07
C GLU A 80 -4.74 6.99 7.35
N ALA A 81 -3.59 6.36 7.27
CA ALA A 81 -3.42 4.96 7.58
C ALA A 81 -2.19 4.74 8.45
N LYS A 82 -2.33 3.87 9.44
CA LYS A 82 -1.22 3.34 10.24
C LYS A 82 -1.01 1.89 9.84
N VAL A 83 0.23 1.52 9.57
CA VAL A 83 0.57 0.21 9.01
C VAL A 83 1.56 -0.49 9.92
N ALA A 84 1.29 -1.75 10.24
CA ALA A 84 2.21 -2.64 10.92
C ALA A 84 2.38 -3.92 10.12
N LYS A 85 3.62 -4.39 10.03
CA LYS A 85 4.00 -5.59 9.31
C LYS A 85 4.46 -6.66 10.29
N THR A 86 4.02 -7.90 10.10
CA THR A 86 4.51 -9.07 10.82
C THR A 86 5.24 -9.99 9.86
N MET A 87 6.49 -10.32 10.20
CA MET A 87 7.32 -11.22 9.41
C MET A 87 7.28 -12.64 9.97
N ALA A 88 7.23 -13.65 9.11
CA ALA A 88 7.56 -15.03 9.45
C ALA A 88 9.07 -15.23 9.39
N ALA A 89 9.60 -16.14 10.19
CA ALA A 89 11.04 -16.34 10.30
C ALA A 89 11.60 -17.39 9.32
N SER A 90 10.84 -18.45 9.03
CA SER A 90 11.37 -19.57 8.25
C SER A 90 10.28 -20.18 7.35
N PRO A 91 10.23 -19.83 6.07
CA PRO A 91 11.08 -18.83 5.40
C PRO A 91 10.75 -17.39 5.85
N ARG A 92 11.72 -16.50 5.70
CA ARG A 92 11.51 -15.07 5.96
C ARG A 92 10.55 -14.50 4.89
N LYS A 93 9.36 -14.11 5.31
CA LYS A 93 8.32 -13.52 4.44
C LYS A 93 7.34 -12.69 5.25
N VAL A 94 6.59 -11.83 4.59
CA VAL A 94 5.49 -11.12 5.25
C VAL A 94 4.39 -12.12 5.59
N ALA A 95 4.03 -12.22 6.86
CA ALA A 95 2.97 -13.10 7.35
C ALA A 95 1.65 -12.38 7.53
N ALA A 96 1.67 -11.12 7.97
CA ALA A 96 0.48 -10.32 8.17
C ALA A 96 0.76 -8.83 7.96
N ILE A 97 -0.26 -8.10 7.56
CA ILE A 97 -0.26 -6.65 7.44
C ILE A 97 -1.48 -6.14 8.20
N ASP A 98 -1.24 -5.36 9.26
CA ASP A 98 -2.28 -4.68 10.02
C ASP A 98 -2.34 -3.22 9.59
N ILE A 99 -3.53 -2.75 9.20
CA ILE A 99 -3.73 -1.37 8.82
C ILE A 99 -4.98 -0.82 9.51
N GLN A 100 -4.82 0.34 10.14
CA GLN A 100 -5.92 1.14 10.66
C GLN A 100 -6.08 2.37 9.77
N PHE A 101 -7.24 2.49 9.13
CA PHE A 101 -7.62 3.65 8.34
C PHE A 101 -8.47 4.59 9.19
N GLU A 102 -8.07 5.84 9.25
CA GLU A 102 -8.82 6.92 9.89
C GLU A 102 -9.32 7.88 8.80
N ILE A 103 -10.63 7.95 8.62
CA ILE A 103 -11.25 8.62 7.49
C ILE A 103 -12.30 9.60 7.99
N GLU A 104 -12.08 10.87 7.75
CA GLU A 104 -13.04 11.92 8.05
C GLU A 104 -13.95 12.16 6.84
N VAL A 105 -15.24 12.03 7.05
CA VAL A 105 -16.27 12.10 6.00
C VAL A 105 -17.20 13.27 6.25
N SER A 106 -17.61 13.97 5.19
CA SER A 106 -18.69 14.96 5.29
C SER A 106 -20.00 14.31 5.73
N GLY A 107 -20.84 15.07 6.43
CA GLY A 107 -22.03 14.53 7.11
C GLY A 107 -23.12 13.91 6.22
N GLU A 108 -23.01 14.01 4.91
CA GLU A 108 -24.02 13.53 3.96
C GLU A 108 -23.88 12.04 3.61
N ALA A 109 -22.75 11.41 3.92
CA ALA A 109 -22.55 9.99 3.67
C ALA A 109 -23.43 9.14 4.58
N SER A 110 -24.19 8.20 4.00
CA SER A 110 -25.00 7.23 4.74
C SER A 110 -24.14 6.07 5.26
N GLU A 111 -24.65 5.29 6.20
CA GLU A 111 -23.99 4.06 6.67
C GLU A 111 -23.77 3.08 5.51
N ARG A 112 -24.68 3.04 4.55
CA ARG A 112 -24.54 2.22 3.34
C ARG A 112 -23.38 2.71 2.47
N ASP A 113 -23.21 4.03 2.32
CA ASP A 113 -22.08 4.59 1.59
C ASP A 113 -20.74 4.18 2.22
N LEU A 114 -20.65 4.26 3.55
CA LEU A 114 -19.45 3.86 4.27
C LEU A 114 -19.14 2.36 4.11
N ALA A 115 -20.19 1.51 4.15
CA ALA A 115 -20.02 0.08 3.92
C ALA A 115 -19.55 -0.23 2.50
N VAL A 116 -20.03 0.50 1.50
CA VAL A 116 -19.56 0.37 0.11
C VAL A 116 -18.10 0.77 -0.03
N LEU A 117 -17.70 1.87 0.59
CA LEU A 117 -16.29 2.32 0.59
C LEU A 117 -15.37 1.27 1.23
N GLU A 118 -15.72 0.75 2.38
CA GLU A 118 -14.93 -0.29 3.06
C GLU A 118 -14.76 -1.51 2.17
N ARG A 119 -15.83 -1.99 1.56
CA ARG A 119 -15.78 -3.15 0.66
C ARG A 119 -14.90 -2.89 -0.57
N ALA A 120 -15.00 -1.71 -1.15
CA ALA A 120 -14.17 -1.30 -2.28
C ALA A 120 -12.69 -1.26 -1.90
N GLY A 121 -12.36 -0.69 -0.75
CA GLY A 121 -11.00 -0.63 -0.24
C GLY A 121 -10.39 -2.02 -0.02
N ARG A 122 -11.15 -2.95 0.58
CA ARG A 122 -10.72 -4.33 0.80
C ARG A 122 -10.44 -5.10 -0.49
N ALA A 123 -11.02 -4.68 -1.60
CA ALA A 123 -10.87 -5.32 -2.91
C ALA A 123 -9.90 -4.57 -3.84
N CYS A 124 -9.01 -3.75 -3.29
CA CYS A 124 -8.06 -2.98 -4.11
C CYS A 124 -7.07 -3.89 -4.87
N PRO A 125 -6.49 -3.42 -5.98
CA PRO A 125 -5.57 -4.23 -6.79
C PRO A 125 -4.40 -4.82 -6.02
N VAL A 126 -3.80 -4.08 -5.09
CA VAL A 126 -2.69 -4.60 -4.27
C VAL A 126 -3.18 -5.73 -3.37
N ALA A 127 -4.34 -5.57 -2.72
CA ALA A 127 -4.92 -6.61 -1.87
C ALA A 127 -5.13 -7.93 -2.63
N LYS A 128 -5.56 -7.83 -3.90
CA LYS A 128 -5.75 -9.00 -4.78
C LYS A 128 -4.45 -9.60 -5.29
N SER A 129 -3.36 -8.84 -5.28
CA SER A 129 -2.06 -9.25 -5.82
C SER A 129 -1.15 -9.85 -4.77
N LEU A 130 -1.43 -9.65 -3.48
CA LEU A 130 -0.66 -10.23 -2.39
C LEU A 130 -0.92 -11.74 -2.29
N HIS A 131 0.13 -12.47 -1.87
CA HIS A 131 0.01 -13.91 -1.66
C HIS A 131 -1.13 -14.19 -0.66
N PRO A 132 -1.99 -15.20 -0.92
CA PRO A 132 -3.13 -15.51 -0.05
C PRO A 132 -2.76 -15.90 1.38
N ASP A 133 -1.52 -16.34 1.63
CA ASP A 133 -1.02 -16.64 2.97
C ASP A 133 -0.75 -15.38 3.81
N ILE A 134 -0.70 -14.21 3.18
CA ILE A 134 -0.55 -12.95 3.92
C ILE A 134 -1.90 -12.58 4.51
N GLU A 135 -1.98 -12.55 5.83
CA GLU A 135 -3.18 -12.11 6.52
C GLU A 135 -3.29 -10.58 6.44
N GLN A 136 -4.37 -10.10 5.83
CA GLN A 136 -4.68 -8.68 5.72
C GLN A 136 -5.70 -8.30 6.78
N ARG A 137 -5.26 -7.60 7.83
CA ARG A 137 -6.12 -7.16 8.93
C ARG A 137 -6.36 -5.67 8.82
N LEU A 138 -7.46 -5.31 8.13
CA LEU A 138 -7.82 -3.93 7.82
C LEU A 138 -8.95 -3.46 8.73
N THR A 139 -8.75 -2.33 9.38
CA THR A 139 -9.76 -1.68 10.23
C THR A 139 -10.06 -0.29 9.67
N PHE A 140 -11.33 0.00 9.44
CA PHE A 140 -11.80 1.28 8.92
C PHE A 140 -12.53 2.04 10.02
N VAL A 141 -12.04 3.23 10.36
CA VAL A 141 -12.66 4.12 11.34
C VAL A 141 -13.13 5.37 10.60
N PHE A 142 -14.44 5.49 10.44
CA PHE A 142 -15.06 6.66 9.81
C PHE A 142 -15.51 7.64 10.89
N GLN A 143 -15.11 8.90 10.74
CA GLN A 143 -15.52 9.99 11.61
C GLN A 143 -16.32 11.00 10.78
N ARG A 144 -17.43 11.44 11.29
CA ARG A 144 -18.25 12.47 10.63
C ARG A 144 -17.78 13.86 11.05
N ALA A 145 -17.54 14.67 10.06
CA ALA A 145 -17.20 16.08 10.29
C ALA A 145 -18.42 16.91 10.74
#